data_5b8ac9ce29e1d4c8b964e11eca5dc34f
#
_entry.id   5b8ac9ce29e1d4c8b964e11eca5dc34f
#
_cell.length_a   1.000
_cell.length_b   1.000
_cell.length_c   1.000
_cell.angle_alpha   90.00
_cell.angle_beta   90.00
_cell.angle_gamma   90.00
#
_symmetry.space_group_name_H-M   'P 1'
#
loop_
_entity.id
_entity.type
_entity.pdbx_description
1 polymer ?
#
loop_
_entity_poly.entity_id
_entity_poly.type
_entity_poly.pdbx_seq_one_letter_code
_entity_poly.pdbx_strand_id
1 'polypeptide(L)'
;MMLKSQRLGDLPIVLTAHALHRAEQRSIKPEMIQDIVDSGTQQEAAPGHYWFFKAYPERNDNLLCVAAVIDNVLVIKTVMHHWRPAP
;
A
#
# COMPACT_ATOMS: atom_id res chain seq x y z
N MET A 1 3.11 14.88 -8.67
CA MET A 1 3.49 14.86 -7.24
C MET A 1 4.13 13.53 -6.91
N MET A 2 5.29 13.56 -6.27
CA MET A 2 5.97 12.32 -5.89
C MET A 2 5.58 11.95 -4.47
N LEU A 3 5.06 10.74 -4.27
CA LEU A 3 4.78 10.22 -2.95
C LEU A 3 6.06 9.70 -2.32
N LYS A 4 6.18 9.87 -1.02
CA LYS A 4 7.31 9.36 -0.25
C LYS A 4 6.81 8.73 1.04
N SER A 5 7.49 7.70 1.50
CA SER A 5 7.19 7.08 2.77
C SER A 5 8.08 7.65 3.86
N GLN A 6 7.51 8.41 4.78
CA GLN A 6 8.24 8.92 5.93
C GLN A 6 8.72 7.78 6.83
N ARG A 7 7.90 6.76 6.98
CA ARG A 7 8.22 5.57 7.76
C ARG A 7 9.50 4.88 7.26
N LEU A 8 9.73 4.92 5.95
CA LEU A 8 10.87 4.28 5.30
C LEU A 8 11.97 5.29 4.92
N GLY A 9 12.13 6.37 5.70
CA GLY A 9 13.19 7.34 5.50
C GLY A 9 13.06 8.17 4.24
N ASP A 10 11.83 8.60 3.92
CA ASP A 10 11.48 9.38 2.72
C ASP A 10 11.73 8.62 1.42
N LEU A 11 11.67 7.28 1.47
CA LEU A 11 11.79 6.45 0.29
C LEU A 11 10.67 6.77 -0.69
N PRO A 12 10.98 7.04 -1.97
CA PRO A 12 9.93 7.33 -2.96
C PRO A 12 8.99 6.14 -3.13
N ILE A 13 7.70 6.44 -3.30
CA ILE A 13 6.67 5.44 -3.56
C ILE A 13 6.29 5.53 -5.03
N VAL A 14 6.41 4.41 -5.74
CA VAL A 14 6.09 4.30 -7.16
C VAL A 14 5.01 3.25 -7.34
N LEU A 15 3.96 3.58 -8.10
CA LEU A 15 2.89 2.62 -8.40
C LEU A 15 3.11 2.05 -9.79
N THR A 16 2.98 0.71 -9.92
CA THR A 16 2.91 0.10 -11.25
C THR A 16 1.60 0.53 -11.93
N ALA A 17 1.53 0.37 -13.26
CA ALA A 17 0.29 0.66 -13.98
C ALA A 17 -0.88 -0.17 -13.43
N HIS A 18 -0.63 -1.43 -13.10
CA HIS A 18 -1.64 -2.31 -12.49
C HIS A 18 -2.12 -1.76 -11.15
N ALA A 19 -1.17 -1.35 -10.28
CA ALA A 19 -1.52 -0.80 -8.97
C ALA A 19 -2.34 0.48 -9.10
N LEU A 20 -1.96 1.36 -10.01
CA LEU A 20 -2.67 2.61 -10.25
C LEU A 20 -4.10 2.32 -10.72
N HIS A 21 -4.25 1.40 -11.66
CA HIS A 21 -5.56 1.01 -12.19
C HIS A 21 -6.46 0.44 -11.08
N ARG A 22 -5.91 -0.44 -10.23
CA ARG A 22 -6.67 -1.03 -9.12
C ARG A 22 -7.07 0.02 -8.10
N ALA A 23 -6.16 0.96 -7.79
CA ALA A 23 -6.48 2.04 -6.86
C ALA A 23 -7.64 2.90 -7.39
N GLU A 24 -7.62 3.23 -8.68
CA GLU A 24 -8.69 4.01 -9.30
C GLU A 24 -10.02 3.25 -9.25
N GLN A 25 -10.01 1.97 -9.60
CA GLN A 25 -11.22 1.14 -9.57
C GLN A 25 -11.85 1.08 -8.17
N ARG A 26 -11.03 1.14 -7.13
CA ARG A 26 -11.48 0.99 -5.75
C ARG A 26 -11.60 2.31 -5.00
N SER A 27 -11.46 3.42 -5.73
CA SER A 27 -11.52 4.78 -5.15
C SER A 27 -10.54 4.95 -3.99
N ILE A 28 -9.33 4.42 -4.16
CA ILE A 28 -8.25 4.56 -3.19
C ILE A 28 -7.28 5.60 -3.74
N LYS A 29 -7.22 6.74 -3.09
CA LYS A 29 -6.40 7.85 -3.56
C LYS A 29 -4.93 7.67 -3.22
N PRO A 30 -4.00 8.31 -3.96
CA PRO A 30 -2.58 8.24 -3.65
C PRO A 30 -2.24 8.60 -2.20
N GLU A 31 -2.91 9.61 -1.63
CA GLU A 31 -2.70 10.01 -0.24
C GLU A 31 -3.05 8.88 0.73
N MET A 32 -4.08 8.10 0.39
CA MET A 32 -4.48 6.96 1.19
C MET A 32 -3.45 5.84 1.11
N ILE A 33 -2.87 5.62 -0.07
CA ILE A 33 -1.79 4.64 -0.24
C ILE A 33 -0.59 5.03 0.63
N GLN A 34 -0.22 6.30 0.61
CA GLN A 34 0.86 6.81 1.45
C GLN A 34 0.55 6.58 2.94
N ASP A 35 -0.69 6.85 3.34
CA ASP A 35 -1.12 6.65 4.73
C ASP A 35 -1.07 5.18 5.13
N ILE A 36 -1.50 4.28 4.25
CA ILE A 36 -1.43 2.83 4.51
C ILE A 36 0.02 2.40 4.76
N VAL A 37 0.94 2.87 3.93
CA VAL A 37 2.36 2.54 4.08
C VAL A 37 2.93 3.14 5.36
N ASP A 38 2.60 4.39 5.66
CA ASP A 38 3.24 5.11 6.77
C ASP A 38 2.65 4.78 8.13
N SER A 39 1.35 4.45 8.20
CA SER A 39 0.69 4.21 9.48
C SER A 39 -0.01 2.87 9.60
N GLY A 40 -0.05 2.09 8.53
CA GLY A 40 -0.65 0.75 8.56
C GLY A 40 0.27 -0.29 9.19
N THR A 41 -0.22 -1.51 9.26
CA THR A 41 0.59 -2.65 9.70
C THR A 41 1.45 -3.13 8.55
N GLN A 42 2.73 -3.34 8.81
CA GLN A 42 3.68 -3.88 7.84
C GLN A 42 3.93 -5.35 8.14
N GLN A 43 3.78 -6.19 7.14
CA GLN A 43 4.04 -7.62 7.28
C GLN A 43 4.92 -8.08 6.13
N GLU A 44 6.04 -8.74 6.45
CA GLU A 44 6.93 -9.27 5.43
C GLU A 44 6.33 -10.55 4.84
N ALA A 45 6.19 -10.59 3.52
CA ALA A 45 5.70 -11.78 2.81
C ALA A 45 6.85 -12.67 2.35
N ALA A 46 7.97 -12.04 1.96
CA ALA A 46 9.21 -12.68 1.53
C ALA A 46 10.30 -11.62 1.63
N PRO A 47 11.58 -11.96 1.57
CA PRO A 47 12.64 -10.94 1.62
C PRO A 47 12.41 -9.83 0.60
N GLY A 48 12.28 -8.59 1.08
CA GLY A 48 12.04 -7.42 0.23
C GLY A 48 10.60 -7.25 -0.24
N HIS A 49 9.70 -8.19 0.08
CA HIS A 49 8.30 -8.15 -0.31
C HIS A 49 7.44 -7.96 0.94
N TYR A 50 6.54 -6.95 0.90
CA TYR A 50 5.76 -6.56 2.07
C TYR A 50 4.30 -6.36 1.74
N TRP A 51 3.46 -6.60 2.73
CA TRP A 51 2.07 -6.14 2.75
C TRP A 51 1.96 -5.02 3.76
N PHE A 52 1.34 -3.90 3.36
CA PHE A 52 0.95 -2.84 4.28
C PHE A 52 -0.56 -2.78 4.28
N PHE A 53 -1.17 -2.80 5.46
CA PHE A 53 -2.64 -2.82 5.52
C PHE A 53 -3.16 -1.97 6.67
N LYS A 54 -4.37 -1.47 6.47
CA LYS A 54 -4.99 -0.55 7.43
C LYS A 54 -6.50 -0.60 7.27
N ALA A 55 -7.22 -0.40 8.40
CA ALA A 55 -8.66 -0.24 8.40
C ALA A 55 -9.03 1.23 8.38
N TYR A 56 -10.09 1.55 7.65
CA TYR A 56 -10.65 2.90 7.58
C TYR A 56 -12.12 2.82 8.00
N PRO A 57 -12.50 3.43 9.15
CA PRO A 57 -13.85 3.30 9.70
C PRO A 57 -14.95 3.75 8.74
N GLU A 58 -14.67 4.71 7.85
CA GLU A 58 -15.63 5.23 6.90
C GLU A 58 -15.88 4.32 5.69
N ARG A 59 -15.10 3.26 5.58
CA ARG A 59 -15.23 2.32 4.45
C ARG A 59 -15.79 0.98 4.93
N ASN A 60 -16.53 0.32 4.04
CA ASN A 60 -17.12 -1.00 4.32
C ASN A 60 -16.38 -2.12 3.61
N ASP A 61 -15.21 -1.83 3.02
CA ASP A 61 -14.43 -2.81 2.26
C ASP A 61 -13.06 -3.10 2.89
N ASN A 62 -12.95 -2.89 4.20
CA ASN A 62 -11.70 -3.13 4.92
C ASN A 62 -11.35 -4.62 4.97
N LEU A 63 -10.09 -4.97 5.11
CA LEU A 63 -8.94 -4.08 5.19
C LEU A 63 -8.51 -3.63 3.80
N LEU A 64 -7.93 -2.41 3.71
CA LEU A 64 -7.22 -1.99 2.51
C LEU A 64 -5.76 -2.44 2.65
N CYS A 65 -5.20 -2.96 1.58
CA CYS A 65 -3.85 -3.51 1.59
C CYS A 65 -3.11 -3.14 0.30
N VAL A 66 -1.84 -2.85 0.43
CA VAL A 66 -0.96 -2.71 -0.72
C VAL A 66 0.14 -3.76 -0.62
N ALA A 67 0.43 -4.43 -1.75
CA ALA A 67 1.56 -5.33 -1.86
C ALA A 67 2.70 -4.57 -2.50
N ALA A 68 3.87 -4.60 -1.88
CA ALA A 68 4.97 -3.75 -2.28
C ALA A 68 6.31 -4.47 -2.22
N VAL A 69 7.25 -3.99 -3.03
CA VAL A 69 8.63 -4.45 -3.03
C VAL A 69 9.52 -3.26 -2.72
N ILE A 70 10.47 -3.42 -1.80
CA ILE A 70 11.46 -2.41 -1.50
C ILE A 70 12.71 -2.69 -2.33
N ASP A 71 13.03 -1.74 -3.24
CA ASP A 71 14.23 -1.79 -4.07
C ASP A 71 14.54 -0.34 -4.42
N ASN A 72 15.56 0.27 -3.94
CA ASN A 72 15.88 1.70 -4.08
C ASN A 72 14.68 2.65 -3.94
N VAL A 73 13.49 2.18 -4.27
CA VAL A 73 12.18 2.85 -4.09
C VAL A 73 11.20 1.81 -3.58
N LEU A 74 10.06 2.27 -3.07
CA LEU A 74 8.97 1.36 -2.70
C LEU A 74 8.06 1.22 -3.91
N VAL A 75 8.05 0.04 -4.52
CA VAL A 75 7.21 -0.25 -5.69
C VAL A 75 5.91 -0.90 -5.22
N ILE A 76 4.79 -0.21 -5.40
CA ILE A 76 3.47 -0.76 -5.10
C ILE A 76 3.06 -1.61 -6.30
N LYS A 77 2.94 -2.92 -6.08
CA LYS A 77 2.63 -3.89 -7.12
C LYS A 77 1.12 -4.00 -7.36
N THR A 78 0.33 -3.94 -6.29
CA THR A 78 -1.12 -4.00 -6.39
C THR A 78 -1.76 -3.37 -5.17
N VAL A 79 -3.04 -3.00 -5.32
CA VAL A 79 -3.85 -2.41 -4.25
C VAL A 79 -5.08 -3.29 -4.10
N MET A 80 -5.37 -3.70 -2.87
CA MET A 80 -6.42 -4.66 -2.57
C MET A 80 -7.38 -4.11 -1.53
N HIS A 81 -8.62 -4.59 -1.57
CA HIS A 81 -9.62 -4.32 -0.55
C HIS A 81 -10.25 -5.65 -0.12
N HIS A 82 -11.05 -5.63 0.96
CA HIS A 82 -11.59 -6.85 1.58
C HIS A 82 -10.48 -7.85 1.89
N TRP A 83 -9.29 -7.31 2.19
CA TRP A 83 -8.10 -8.14 2.42
C TRP A 83 -8.09 -8.66 3.86
N ARG A 84 -7.58 -9.87 4.04
CA ARG A 84 -7.42 -10.47 5.36
C ARG A 84 -6.02 -11.04 5.50
N PRO A 85 -5.36 -10.77 6.63
CA PRO A 85 -4.04 -11.37 6.86
C PRO A 85 -4.18 -12.88 7.01
N ALA A 86 -3.13 -13.59 6.60
CA ALA A 86 -3.08 -15.02 6.79
C ALA A 86 -3.01 -15.35 8.28
N PRO A 87 -3.67 -16.44 8.71
CA PRO A 87 -3.61 -16.86 10.12
C PRO A 87 -2.22 -17.27 10.56
#